data_7158840d2183412a3517c4b7607f2877
#
_entry.id   7158840d2183412a3517c4b7607f2877
#
_cell.length_a   1.000
_cell.length_b   1.000
_cell.length_c   1.000
_cell.angle_alpha   90.00
_cell.angle_beta   90.00
_cell.angle_gamma   90.00
#
_symmetry.space_group_name_H-M   'P 1'
#
loop_
_entity.id
_entity.type
_entity.pdbx_description
1 polymer ?
#
loop_
_entity_poly.entity_id
_entity_poly.type
_entity_poly.pdbx_seq_one_letter_code
_entity_poly.pdbx_strand_id
1 'polypeptide(L)'
;AIAANTKRVRVGPAIVNPYTTNPAEIAMAIVTLDELSAGRAVLGIGAGAPEFLSWIGLQSRHPLTRVKDTVQILRNLIADRRTAFEGNEFGRWTQQAYLRFKPIRGKIPIYIGAHGFKMLELIGEIGDGGLPSLFPPEFATRAIESISIGARRADRDVREIDISGCVWFSLSNDTDMAKEALRELIAYYGPHLAPVMIEEIGLNTADFDPIEDAIRRSDFETAKALVTERMMRLAIFGSPEQCIQRLEELEKTGVTQVNIGPPLGPRPEEAIETIGSKIIQYFLGNK
;
A
#
# COMPACT_ATOMS: atom_id res chain seq x y z
N ALA A 1 -15.09 12.36 7.62
CA ALA A 1 -14.55 13.10 8.79
C ALA A 1 -13.21 13.79 8.43
N ILE A 2 -12.15 13.07 8.04
CA ILE A 2 -10.82 13.66 7.75
C ILE A 2 -10.91 14.74 6.67
N ALA A 3 -11.57 14.46 5.55
CA ALA A 3 -11.71 15.40 4.44
C ALA A 3 -12.36 16.73 4.86
N ALA A 4 -13.39 16.65 5.72
CA ALA A 4 -14.12 17.84 6.21
C ALA A 4 -13.36 18.64 7.26
N ASN A 5 -12.46 18.00 8.02
CA ASN A 5 -11.75 18.62 9.13
C ASN A 5 -10.29 18.99 8.82
N THR A 6 -9.84 18.78 7.61
CA THR A 6 -8.48 19.13 7.15
C THR A 6 -8.53 19.97 5.88
N LYS A 7 -7.45 20.70 5.59
CA LYS A 7 -7.38 21.59 4.42
C LYS A 7 -6.19 21.32 3.48
N ARG A 8 -5.17 20.59 3.93
CA ARG A 8 -3.91 20.41 3.17
C ARG A 8 -3.62 18.97 2.82
N VAL A 9 -3.91 18.03 3.73
CA VAL A 9 -3.57 16.61 3.54
C VAL A 9 -4.37 16.01 2.40
N ARG A 10 -3.74 15.19 1.58
CA ARG A 10 -4.42 14.33 0.62
C ARG A 10 -5.18 13.24 1.40
N VAL A 11 -6.32 12.82 0.88
CA VAL A 11 -7.18 11.82 1.53
C VAL A 11 -7.62 10.77 0.52
N GLY A 12 -7.63 9.52 0.94
CA GLY A 12 -8.07 8.43 0.07
C GLY A 12 -7.93 7.07 0.70
N PRO A 13 -8.55 6.05 0.10
CA PRO A 13 -8.38 4.67 0.54
C PRO A 13 -7.03 4.10 0.09
N ALA A 14 -6.42 3.28 0.93
CA ALA A 14 -5.24 2.48 0.62
C ALA A 14 -5.47 1.04 1.11
N ILE A 15 -6.19 0.25 0.37
CA ILE A 15 -6.68 0.33 -1.02
C ILE A 15 -8.18 0.00 -1.10
N VAL A 16 -8.82 0.27 -2.27
CA VAL A 16 -10.09 -0.36 -2.65
C VAL A 16 -9.81 -1.60 -3.48
N ASN A 17 -10.54 -2.67 -3.19
CA ASN A 17 -10.38 -3.94 -3.89
C ASN A 17 -11.42 -4.08 -5.01
N PRO A 18 -11.01 -4.25 -6.28
CA PRO A 18 -11.93 -4.33 -7.42
C PRO A 18 -12.66 -5.68 -7.53
N TYR A 19 -12.37 -6.67 -6.68
CA TYR A 19 -13.17 -7.89 -6.59
C TYR A 19 -14.41 -7.71 -5.71
N THR A 20 -14.30 -6.84 -4.70
CA THR A 20 -15.40 -6.56 -3.77
C THR A 20 -16.24 -5.35 -4.15
N THR A 21 -15.72 -4.46 -5.00
CA THR A 21 -16.38 -3.20 -5.35
C THR A 21 -16.34 -2.94 -6.86
N ASN A 22 -17.48 -2.62 -7.45
CA ASN A 22 -17.58 -2.32 -8.88
C ASN A 22 -16.91 -0.98 -9.22
N PRO A 23 -16.20 -0.84 -10.37
CA PRO A 23 -15.57 0.41 -10.77
C PRO A 23 -16.52 1.62 -10.85
N ALA A 24 -17.80 1.43 -11.14
CA ALA A 24 -18.78 2.52 -11.13
C ALA A 24 -18.98 3.08 -9.71
N GLU A 25 -19.10 2.22 -8.70
CA GLU A 25 -19.22 2.63 -7.30
C GLU A 25 -17.95 3.29 -6.81
N ILE A 26 -16.78 2.75 -7.19
CA ILE A 26 -15.49 3.36 -6.85
C ILE A 26 -15.40 4.78 -7.45
N ALA A 27 -15.80 4.95 -8.72
CA ALA A 27 -15.77 6.25 -9.37
C ALA A 27 -16.69 7.26 -8.68
N MET A 28 -17.93 6.89 -8.35
CA MET A 28 -18.87 7.74 -7.64
C MET A 28 -18.33 8.15 -6.27
N ALA A 29 -17.81 7.19 -5.50
CA ALA A 29 -17.28 7.45 -4.16
C ALA A 29 -16.06 8.37 -4.19
N ILE A 30 -15.07 8.11 -5.07
CA ILE A 30 -13.86 8.90 -5.09
C ILE A 30 -14.06 10.32 -5.63
N VAL A 31 -14.96 10.50 -6.60
CA VAL A 31 -15.29 11.83 -7.11
C VAL A 31 -16.05 12.65 -6.04
N THR A 32 -16.95 12.01 -5.28
CA THR A 32 -17.61 12.65 -4.13
C THR A 32 -16.61 13.03 -3.04
N LEU A 33 -15.64 12.16 -2.74
CA LEU A 33 -14.56 12.48 -1.81
C LEU A 33 -13.71 13.64 -2.30
N ASP A 34 -13.44 13.68 -3.61
CA ASP A 34 -12.65 14.74 -4.22
C ASP A 34 -13.34 16.09 -4.11
N GLU A 35 -14.64 16.16 -4.38
CA GLU A 35 -15.45 17.36 -4.18
C GLU A 35 -15.47 17.79 -2.70
N LEU A 36 -15.78 16.88 -1.77
CA LEU A 36 -15.79 17.13 -0.33
C LEU A 36 -14.44 17.62 0.20
N SER A 37 -13.35 17.15 -0.36
CA SER A 37 -12.00 17.51 0.03
C SER A 37 -11.41 18.70 -0.74
N ALA A 38 -12.16 19.33 -1.65
CA ALA A 38 -11.70 20.40 -2.54
C ALA A 38 -10.46 20.00 -3.36
N GLY A 39 -10.53 18.85 -4.06
CA GLY A 39 -9.51 18.39 -4.99
C GLY A 39 -8.31 17.67 -4.36
N ARG A 40 -8.43 17.18 -3.11
CA ARG A 40 -7.34 16.48 -2.40
C ARG A 40 -7.45 14.95 -2.42
N ALA A 41 -8.45 14.38 -3.10
CA ALA A 41 -8.60 12.93 -3.14
C ALA A 41 -7.46 12.26 -3.91
N VAL A 42 -7.06 11.09 -3.41
CA VAL A 42 -6.21 10.11 -4.08
C VAL A 42 -6.87 8.74 -3.96
N LEU A 43 -6.66 7.86 -4.92
CA LEU A 43 -7.31 6.55 -4.94
C LEU A 43 -6.28 5.43 -4.99
N GLY A 44 -6.21 4.63 -3.94
CA GLY A 44 -5.46 3.37 -3.95
C GLY A 44 -6.33 2.22 -4.46
N ILE A 45 -5.84 1.47 -5.44
CA ILE A 45 -6.45 0.26 -6.00
C ILE A 45 -5.49 -0.91 -5.85
N GLY A 46 -5.97 -2.06 -5.38
CA GLY A 46 -5.16 -3.27 -5.25
C GLY A 46 -6.00 -4.53 -5.26
N ALA A 47 -5.42 -5.64 -5.70
CA ALA A 47 -6.12 -6.91 -5.80
C ALA A 47 -6.43 -7.57 -4.45
N GLY A 48 -5.74 -7.16 -3.39
CA GLY A 48 -5.80 -7.83 -2.08
C GLY A 48 -5.10 -9.18 -2.07
N ALA A 49 -5.01 -9.80 -0.91
CA ALA A 49 -4.48 -11.14 -0.75
C ALA A 49 -5.52 -12.19 -1.17
N PRO A 50 -5.14 -13.21 -1.96
CA PRO A 50 -6.07 -14.26 -2.41
C PRO A 50 -6.74 -15.00 -1.26
N GLU A 51 -6.02 -15.23 -0.16
CA GLU A 51 -6.51 -15.90 1.04
C GLU A 51 -7.71 -15.16 1.64
N PHE A 52 -7.61 -13.84 1.82
CA PHE A 52 -8.66 -13.02 2.41
C PHE A 52 -9.91 -12.96 1.52
N LEU A 53 -9.72 -12.94 0.19
CA LEU A 53 -10.83 -13.05 -0.75
C LEU A 53 -11.53 -14.41 -0.64
N SER A 54 -10.78 -15.49 -0.47
CA SER A 54 -11.33 -16.83 -0.33
C SER A 54 -12.22 -16.98 0.92
N TRP A 55 -11.89 -16.30 2.02
CA TRP A 55 -12.70 -16.31 3.25
C TRP A 55 -14.10 -15.72 3.07
N ILE A 56 -14.28 -14.86 2.09
CA ILE A 56 -15.58 -14.27 1.74
C ILE A 56 -16.18 -14.87 0.45
N GLY A 57 -15.67 -16.03 0.03
CA GLY A 57 -16.19 -16.76 -1.13
C GLY A 57 -15.81 -16.19 -2.49
N LEU A 58 -14.83 -15.29 -2.56
CA LEU A 58 -14.33 -14.71 -3.80
C LEU A 58 -13.02 -15.38 -4.24
N GLN A 59 -12.78 -15.36 -5.56
CA GLN A 59 -11.54 -15.87 -6.14
C GLN A 59 -10.75 -14.72 -6.79
N SER A 60 -9.45 -14.64 -6.47
CA SER A 60 -8.52 -13.71 -7.10
C SER A 60 -8.08 -14.26 -8.46
N ARG A 61 -8.91 -14.09 -9.50
CA ARG A 61 -8.58 -14.47 -10.87
C ARG A 61 -7.98 -13.28 -11.61
N HIS A 62 -6.89 -13.50 -12.36
CA HIS A 62 -6.24 -12.51 -13.23
C HIS A 62 -6.02 -11.12 -12.57
N PRO A 63 -5.35 -11.04 -11.39
CA PRO A 63 -5.30 -9.82 -10.59
C PRO A 63 -4.68 -8.62 -11.34
N LEU A 64 -3.68 -8.84 -12.19
CA LEU A 64 -3.07 -7.80 -13.02
C LEU A 64 -4.09 -7.19 -13.99
N THR A 65 -4.79 -8.04 -14.73
CA THR A 65 -5.81 -7.63 -15.70
C THR A 65 -6.96 -6.92 -15.00
N ARG A 66 -7.41 -7.47 -13.86
CA ARG A 66 -8.48 -6.89 -13.05
C ARG A 66 -8.16 -5.46 -12.60
N VAL A 67 -6.94 -5.23 -12.08
CA VAL A 67 -6.49 -3.89 -11.68
C VAL A 67 -6.35 -2.98 -12.89
N LYS A 68 -5.76 -3.45 -13.99
CA LYS A 68 -5.58 -2.68 -15.23
C LYS A 68 -6.91 -2.21 -15.82
N ASP A 69 -7.87 -3.12 -15.97
CA ASP A 69 -9.22 -2.80 -16.46
C ASP A 69 -9.92 -1.81 -15.53
N THR A 70 -9.82 -2.01 -14.22
CA THR A 70 -10.38 -1.07 -13.22
C THR A 70 -9.82 0.34 -13.40
N VAL A 71 -8.51 0.50 -13.48
CA VAL A 71 -7.86 1.81 -13.65
C VAL A 71 -8.33 2.48 -14.95
N GLN A 72 -8.44 1.72 -16.04
CA GLN A 72 -8.90 2.27 -17.33
C GLN A 72 -10.35 2.75 -17.27
N ILE A 73 -11.24 1.94 -16.68
CA ILE A 73 -12.66 2.31 -16.50
C ILE A 73 -12.77 3.57 -15.62
N LEU A 74 -12.05 3.61 -14.49
CA LEU A 74 -12.05 4.76 -13.59
C LEU A 74 -11.58 6.04 -14.28
N ARG A 75 -10.50 5.98 -15.07
CA ARG A 75 -10.00 7.12 -15.83
C ARG A 75 -11.02 7.63 -16.84
N ASN A 76 -11.73 6.72 -17.52
CA ASN A 76 -12.78 7.11 -18.46
C ASN A 76 -13.97 7.79 -17.75
N LEU A 77 -14.44 7.22 -16.63
CA LEU A 77 -15.55 7.77 -15.86
C LEU A 77 -15.22 9.14 -15.24
N ILE A 78 -14.05 9.27 -14.61
CA ILE A 78 -13.62 10.50 -13.95
C ILE A 78 -13.39 11.63 -14.96
N ALA A 79 -12.85 11.31 -16.14
CA ALA A 79 -12.63 12.29 -17.21
C ALA A 79 -13.85 12.57 -18.08
N ASP A 80 -15.02 11.99 -17.76
CA ASP A 80 -16.27 12.04 -18.57
C ASP A 80 -16.03 11.63 -20.04
N ARG A 81 -15.13 10.68 -20.25
CA ARG A 81 -14.89 10.13 -21.60
C ARG A 81 -15.98 9.14 -21.92
N ARG A 82 -16.87 9.50 -22.81
CA ARG A 82 -17.96 8.66 -23.28
C ARG A 82 -17.49 7.65 -24.34
N THR A 83 -16.50 6.84 -23.98
CA THR A 83 -15.93 5.81 -24.86
C THR A 83 -16.34 4.43 -24.36
N ALA A 84 -16.69 3.55 -25.31
CA ALA A 84 -16.86 2.14 -24.97
C ALA A 84 -15.52 1.56 -24.54
N PHE A 85 -15.56 0.67 -23.56
CA PHE A 85 -14.41 -0.10 -23.10
C PHE A 85 -14.80 -1.58 -23.07
N GLU A 86 -13.97 -2.42 -23.63
CA GLU A 86 -14.12 -3.87 -23.55
C GLU A 86 -12.93 -4.43 -22.79
N GLY A 87 -13.19 -4.81 -21.54
CA GLY A 87 -12.18 -5.38 -20.65
C GLY A 87 -12.33 -6.88 -20.52
N ASN A 88 -11.24 -7.55 -20.17
CA ASN A 88 -11.26 -9.00 -19.97
C ASN A 88 -11.98 -9.41 -18.69
N GLU A 89 -12.03 -8.52 -17.68
CA GLU A 89 -12.55 -8.84 -16.34
C GLU A 89 -13.94 -8.24 -16.07
N PHE A 90 -14.33 -7.17 -16.77
CA PHE A 90 -15.59 -6.46 -16.54
C PHE A 90 -16.54 -6.48 -17.75
N GLY A 91 -16.17 -7.22 -18.80
CA GLY A 91 -16.96 -7.26 -20.02
C GLY A 91 -17.03 -5.89 -20.71
N ARG A 92 -18.14 -5.66 -21.44
CA ARG A 92 -18.32 -4.47 -22.25
C ARG A 92 -18.98 -3.33 -21.50
N TRP A 93 -18.25 -2.22 -21.35
CA TRP A 93 -18.79 -0.95 -20.89
C TRP A 93 -19.17 -0.08 -22.10
N THR A 94 -20.41 0.42 -22.11
CA THR A 94 -20.91 1.21 -23.23
C THR A 94 -20.72 2.70 -22.98
N GLN A 95 -20.93 3.52 -23.99
CA GLN A 95 -20.89 4.98 -23.89
C GLN A 95 -21.96 5.57 -22.94
N GLN A 96 -22.96 4.77 -22.58
CA GLN A 96 -24.00 5.14 -21.61
C GLN A 96 -23.51 5.04 -20.15
N ALA A 97 -22.37 4.41 -19.90
CA ALA A 97 -21.74 4.37 -18.58
C ALA A 97 -21.00 5.70 -18.31
N TYR A 98 -21.62 6.59 -17.55
CA TYR A 98 -21.05 7.88 -17.15
C TYR A 98 -21.57 8.34 -15.80
N LEU A 99 -20.85 9.24 -15.14
CA LEU A 99 -21.31 9.90 -13.93
C LEU A 99 -22.36 10.95 -14.25
N ARG A 100 -23.51 10.96 -13.54
CA ARG A 100 -24.59 11.94 -13.74
C ARG A 100 -24.32 13.29 -13.10
N PHE A 101 -23.15 13.49 -12.56
CA PHE A 101 -22.67 14.76 -11.99
C PHE A 101 -21.25 15.01 -12.51
N LYS A 102 -20.88 16.28 -12.60
CA LYS A 102 -19.58 16.68 -13.15
C LYS A 102 -18.51 16.63 -12.07
N PRO A 103 -17.43 15.85 -12.24
CA PRO A 103 -16.26 15.91 -11.36
C PRO A 103 -15.65 17.31 -11.34
N ILE A 104 -15.14 17.76 -10.18
CA ILE A 104 -14.47 19.06 -10.05
C ILE A 104 -13.15 19.12 -10.84
N ARG A 105 -12.57 17.96 -11.12
CA ARG A 105 -11.39 17.79 -12.01
C ARG A 105 -11.46 16.49 -12.78
N GLY A 106 -10.91 16.48 -13.99
CA GLY A 106 -10.93 15.33 -14.89
C GLY A 106 -9.89 14.25 -14.60
N LYS A 107 -9.07 14.43 -13.56
CA LYS A 107 -8.05 13.46 -13.15
C LYS A 107 -7.90 13.42 -11.64
N ILE A 108 -8.10 12.25 -11.05
CA ILE A 108 -7.77 11.93 -9.66
C ILE A 108 -6.59 10.96 -9.70
N PRO A 109 -5.50 11.20 -8.94
CA PRO A 109 -4.36 10.28 -8.92
C PRO A 109 -4.77 8.89 -8.47
N ILE A 110 -4.34 7.85 -9.23
CA ILE A 110 -4.60 6.45 -8.93
C ILE A 110 -3.28 5.77 -8.57
N TYR A 111 -3.22 5.27 -7.35
CA TYR A 111 -2.08 4.53 -6.81
C TYR A 111 -2.40 3.03 -6.83
N ILE A 112 -1.41 2.21 -7.20
CA ILE A 112 -1.59 0.76 -7.28
C ILE A 112 -0.90 0.10 -6.09
N GLY A 113 -1.68 -0.67 -5.32
CA GLY A 113 -1.17 -1.54 -4.26
C GLY A 113 -0.49 -2.77 -4.84
N ALA A 114 0.73 -3.05 -4.41
CA ALA A 114 1.53 -4.13 -4.96
C ALA A 114 2.40 -4.84 -3.91
N HIS A 115 2.53 -6.16 -4.06
CA HIS A 115 3.47 -7.00 -3.32
C HIS A 115 4.47 -7.72 -4.24
N GLY A 116 3.98 -8.30 -5.34
CA GLY A 116 4.80 -9.08 -6.28
C GLY A 116 5.32 -8.24 -7.45
N PHE A 117 6.43 -8.66 -8.04
CA PHE A 117 7.13 -7.93 -9.10
C PHE A 117 6.24 -7.53 -10.28
N LYS A 118 5.35 -8.41 -10.73
CA LYS A 118 4.44 -8.09 -11.85
C LYS A 118 3.46 -6.97 -11.53
N MET A 119 2.99 -6.88 -10.28
CA MET A 119 2.14 -5.77 -9.85
C MET A 119 2.96 -4.50 -9.64
N LEU A 120 4.23 -4.61 -9.20
CA LEU A 120 5.18 -3.50 -9.15
C LEU A 120 5.48 -2.95 -10.56
N GLU A 121 5.70 -3.82 -11.56
CA GLU A 121 5.81 -3.39 -12.97
C GLU A 121 4.53 -2.65 -13.42
N LEU A 122 3.35 -3.09 -13.00
CA LEU A 122 2.08 -2.44 -13.35
C LEU A 122 1.96 -1.02 -12.74
N ILE A 123 2.53 -0.77 -11.55
CA ILE A 123 2.67 0.61 -11.03
C ILE A 123 3.38 1.48 -12.07
N GLY A 124 4.51 1.01 -12.59
CA GLY A 124 5.28 1.70 -13.62
C GLY A 124 4.49 1.94 -14.89
N GLU A 125 3.77 0.93 -15.37
CA GLU A 125 3.03 1.01 -16.63
C GLU A 125 1.88 2.03 -16.58
N ILE A 126 1.07 2.01 -15.53
CA ILE A 126 -0.20 2.74 -15.52
C ILE A 126 -0.49 3.54 -14.25
N GLY A 127 0.24 3.37 -13.14
CA GLY A 127 -0.01 4.09 -11.90
C GLY A 127 0.36 5.56 -11.99
N ASP A 128 -0.38 6.45 -11.32
CA ASP A 128 0.08 7.80 -11.01
C ASP A 128 0.99 7.75 -9.77
N GLY A 129 0.87 6.69 -8.98
CA GLY A 129 1.73 6.34 -7.88
C GLY A 129 1.63 4.85 -7.52
N GLY A 130 2.44 4.42 -6.56
CA GLY A 130 2.48 3.09 -6.02
C GLY A 130 2.31 3.07 -4.50
N LEU A 131 1.65 2.02 -4.03
CA LEU A 131 1.51 1.67 -2.62
C LEU A 131 2.10 0.25 -2.42
N PRO A 132 3.42 0.07 -2.61
CA PRO A 132 4.02 -1.20 -2.27
C PRO A 132 3.88 -1.43 -0.77
N SER A 133 3.21 -2.52 -0.40
CA SER A 133 2.98 -2.88 0.99
C SER A 133 4.18 -3.61 1.55
N LEU A 134 4.48 -3.38 2.84
CA LEU A 134 5.65 -3.91 3.50
C LEU A 134 6.91 -3.62 2.68
N PHE A 135 7.44 -2.45 2.88
CA PHE A 135 8.52 -1.93 2.06
C PHE A 135 9.78 -1.70 2.92
N PRO A 136 10.38 -2.78 3.49
CA PRO A 136 11.62 -2.63 4.20
C PRO A 136 12.74 -2.19 3.24
N PRO A 137 13.76 -1.47 3.70
CA PRO A 137 14.85 -0.99 2.87
C PRO A 137 15.52 -2.08 2.03
N GLU A 138 15.60 -3.30 2.55
CA GLU A 138 16.20 -4.47 1.87
C GLU A 138 15.45 -4.86 0.60
N PHE A 139 14.14 -4.74 0.58
CA PHE A 139 13.31 -5.05 -0.58
C PHE A 139 13.13 -3.84 -1.51
N ALA A 140 13.24 -2.63 -0.98
CA ALA A 140 12.86 -1.39 -1.67
C ALA A 140 13.61 -1.18 -3.00
N THR A 141 14.92 -1.38 -3.03
CA THR A 141 15.73 -1.21 -4.26
C THR A 141 15.19 -2.05 -5.41
N ARG A 142 14.96 -3.35 -5.15
CA ARG A 142 14.47 -4.29 -6.17
C ARG A 142 13.04 -4.02 -6.60
N ALA A 143 12.22 -3.55 -5.65
CA ALA A 143 10.86 -3.15 -5.98
C ALA A 143 10.82 -1.92 -6.89
N ILE A 144 11.67 -0.92 -6.64
CA ILE A 144 11.81 0.29 -7.48
C ILE A 144 12.38 -0.06 -8.87
N GLU A 145 13.32 -1.00 -8.95
CA GLU A 145 13.79 -1.53 -10.23
C GLU A 145 12.63 -2.12 -11.05
N SER A 146 11.75 -2.89 -10.42
CA SER A 146 10.57 -3.47 -11.08
C SER A 146 9.60 -2.39 -11.57
N ILE A 147 9.33 -1.36 -10.75
CA ILE A 147 8.54 -0.21 -11.17
C ILE A 147 9.18 0.48 -12.38
N SER A 148 10.49 0.65 -12.36
CA SER A 148 11.26 1.25 -13.46
C SER A 148 11.18 0.44 -14.75
N ILE A 149 11.16 -0.90 -14.66
CA ILE A 149 10.93 -1.78 -15.81
C ILE A 149 9.56 -1.52 -16.43
N GLY A 150 8.52 -1.46 -15.61
CA GLY A 150 7.17 -1.16 -16.07
C GLY A 150 7.04 0.24 -16.70
N ALA A 151 7.65 1.24 -16.08
CA ALA A 151 7.66 2.61 -16.59
C ALA A 151 8.34 2.69 -17.97
N ARG A 152 9.52 2.09 -18.13
CA ARG A 152 10.21 2.03 -19.45
C ARG A 152 9.38 1.31 -20.52
N ARG A 153 8.67 0.23 -20.17
CA ARG A 153 7.79 -0.49 -21.10
C ARG A 153 6.65 0.39 -21.63
N ALA A 154 6.20 1.34 -20.80
CA ALA A 154 5.14 2.28 -21.14
C ALA A 154 5.65 3.64 -21.63
N ASP A 155 6.95 3.78 -21.92
CA ASP A 155 7.60 5.04 -22.33
C ASP A 155 7.34 6.18 -21.31
N ARG A 156 7.48 5.87 -20.02
CA ARG A 156 7.27 6.79 -18.90
C ARG A 156 8.55 6.98 -18.09
N ASP A 157 8.71 8.15 -17.52
CA ASP A 157 9.77 8.43 -16.56
C ASP A 157 9.34 7.98 -15.15
N VAL A 158 10.13 7.09 -14.53
CA VAL A 158 9.85 6.61 -13.16
C VAL A 158 9.86 7.75 -12.13
N ARG A 159 10.55 8.83 -12.39
CA ARG A 159 10.62 10.03 -11.52
C ARG A 159 9.28 10.77 -11.42
N GLU A 160 8.36 10.55 -12.36
CA GLU A 160 7.01 11.11 -12.34
C GLU A 160 6.01 10.25 -11.53
N ILE A 161 6.46 9.10 -11.02
CA ILE A 161 5.62 8.15 -10.28
C ILE A 161 5.89 8.37 -8.79
N ASP A 162 4.85 8.74 -8.04
CA ASP A 162 4.93 8.89 -6.59
C ASP A 162 4.94 7.51 -5.92
N ILE A 163 6.07 7.12 -5.32
CA ILE A 163 6.25 5.81 -4.70
C ILE A 163 6.12 5.95 -3.18
N SER A 164 4.98 5.57 -2.64
CA SER A 164 4.68 5.59 -1.22
C SER A 164 4.96 4.22 -0.60
N GLY A 165 6.16 4.03 -0.06
CA GLY A 165 6.55 2.82 0.65
C GLY A 165 5.77 2.67 1.95
N CYS A 166 4.93 1.63 2.06
CA CYS A 166 4.19 1.33 3.28
C CYS A 166 5.05 0.46 4.20
N VAL A 167 5.34 0.93 5.40
CA VAL A 167 6.17 0.23 6.38
C VAL A 167 5.37 -0.12 7.63
N TRP A 168 5.60 -1.28 8.22
CA TRP A 168 5.22 -1.54 9.60
C TRP A 168 6.16 -0.76 10.51
N PHE A 169 5.60 -0.10 11.50
CA PHE A 169 6.35 0.85 12.29
C PHE A 169 5.98 0.79 13.75
N SER A 170 7.00 0.78 14.63
CA SER A 170 6.80 0.77 16.08
C SER A 170 7.83 1.64 16.78
N LEU A 171 7.37 2.74 17.37
CA LEU A 171 8.20 3.73 18.05
C LEU A 171 8.15 3.56 19.58
N SER A 172 9.31 3.35 20.16
CA SER A 172 9.50 3.39 21.62
C SER A 172 10.98 3.59 21.93
N ASN A 173 11.29 4.34 23.00
CA ASN A 173 12.64 4.39 23.54
C ASN A 173 13.07 3.06 24.18
N ASP A 174 12.10 2.23 24.57
CA ASP A 174 12.31 0.84 24.96
C ASP A 174 12.14 -0.03 23.73
N THR A 175 13.26 -0.54 23.21
CA THR A 175 13.30 -1.34 21.97
C THR A 175 12.55 -2.67 22.11
N ASP A 176 12.54 -3.28 23.30
CA ASP A 176 11.85 -4.54 23.52
C ASP A 176 10.32 -4.33 23.50
N MET A 177 9.83 -3.23 24.06
CA MET A 177 8.43 -2.85 23.95
C MET A 177 8.04 -2.54 22.49
N ALA A 178 8.93 -1.88 21.72
CA ALA A 178 8.69 -1.64 20.30
C ALA A 178 8.56 -2.94 19.51
N LYS A 179 9.44 -3.92 19.77
CA LYS A 179 9.40 -5.25 19.16
C LYS A 179 8.14 -6.01 19.53
N GLU A 180 7.77 -6.02 20.80
CA GLU A 180 6.60 -6.75 21.29
C GLU A 180 5.32 -6.29 20.58
N ALA A 181 5.15 -4.99 20.38
CA ALA A 181 4.03 -4.45 19.63
C ALA A 181 3.96 -4.95 18.17
N LEU A 182 5.10 -5.30 17.56
CA LEU A 182 5.18 -5.80 16.18
C LEU A 182 4.97 -7.31 16.05
N ARG A 183 5.25 -8.10 17.11
CA ARG A 183 5.22 -9.57 17.05
C ARG A 183 3.87 -10.11 16.61
N GLU A 184 2.77 -9.55 17.13
CA GLU A 184 1.43 -9.96 16.75
C GLU A 184 1.16 -9.72 15.26
N LEU A 185 1.55 -8.54 14.77
CA LEU A 185 1.37 -8.15 13.37
C LEU A 185 2.18 -9.05 12.43
N ILE A 186 3.46 -9.30 12.77
CA ILE A 186 4.35 -10.17 12.00
C ILE A 186 3.85 -11.62 12.03
N ALA A 187 3.42 -12.11 13.18
CA ALA A 187 2.87 -13.46 13.29
C ALA A 187 1.63 -13.64 12.41
N TYR A 188 0.72 -12.66 12.41
CA TYR A 188 -0.53 -12.76 11.66
C TYR A 188 -0.33 -12.61 10.14
N TYR A 189 0.47 -11.64 9.71
CA TYR A 189 0.61 -11.33 8.28
C TYR A 189 1.83 -11.98 7.61
N GLY A 190 2.86 -12.32 8.40
CA GLY A 190 4.12 -12.88 7.88
C GLY A 190 3.94 -14.10 6.97
N PRO A 191 3.12 -15.09 7.36
CA PRO A 191 2.84 -16.27 6.52
C PRO A 191 2.22 -15.96 5.15
N HIS A 192 1.56 -14.80 5.01
CA HIS A 192 0.85 -14.41 3.79
C HIS A 192 1.63 -13.41 2.91
N LEU A 193 2.90 -13.13 3.26
CA LEU A 193 3.74 -12.25 2.48
C LEU A 193 4.20 -12.90 1.18
N ALA A 194 4.46 -12.08 0.17
CA ALA A 194 5.02 -12.57 -1.10
C ALA A 194 6.39 -13.24 -0.87
N PRO A 195 6.63 -14.46 -1.38
CA PRO A 195 7.89 -15.18 -1.20
C PRO A 195 9.12 -14.33 -1.51
N VAL A 196 9.06 -13.56 -2.58
CA VAL A 196 10.14 -12.68 -3.02
C VAL A 196 10.53 -11.62 -1.96
N MET A 197 9.58 -11.13 -1.19
CA MET A 197 9.86 -10.17 -0.11
C MET A 197 10.53 -10.86 1.07
N ILE A 198 10.09 -12.08 1.40
CA ILE A 198 10.65 -12.91 2.45
C ILE A 198 12.10 -13.28 2.14
N GLU A 199 12.38 -13.64 0.88
CA GLU A 199 13.73 -13.98 0.40
C GLU A 199 14.70 -12.80 0.48
N GLU A 200 14.26 -11.57 0.13
CA GLU A 200 15.12 -10.37 0.16
C GLU A 200 15.59 -10.00 1.58
N ILE A 201 14.83 -10.36 2.61
CA ILE A 201 15.28 -10.18 4.02
C ILE A 201 16.05 -11.41 4.54
N GLY A 202 16.32 -12.40 3.68
CA GLY A 202 17.10 -13.59 4.00
C GLY A 202 16.33 -14.66 4.77
N LEU A 203 15.02 -14.74 4.56
CA LEU A 203 14.13 -15.78 5.09
C LEU A 203 13.58 -16.67 3.96
N ASN A 204 12.98 -17.80 4.34
CA ASN A 204 12.17 -18.64 3.47
C ASN A 204 10.72 -18.62 3.95
N THR A 205 9.79 -18.93 3.07
CA THR A 205 8.36 -19.07 3.45
C THR A 205 8.16 -20.10 4.55
N ALA A 206 8.91 -21.21 4.48
CA ALA A 206 8.87 -22.27 5.50
C ALA A 206 9.29 -21.82 6.92
N ASP A 207 10.00 -20.71 7.05
CA ASP A 207 10.33 -20.15 8.38
C ASP A 207 9.06 -19.68 9.12
N PHE A 208 7.96 -19.43 8.40
CA PHE A 208 6.67 -19.06 8.95
C PHE A 208 5.71 -20.23 9.22
N ASP A 209 5.99 -21.45 8.74
CA ASP A 209 5.13 -22.62 8.91
C ASP A 209 4.77 -22.89 10.40
N PRO A 210 5.71 -22.82 11.36
CA PRO A 210 5.38 -23.03 12.78
C PRO A 210 4.43 -21.95 13.33
N ILE A 211 4.54 -20.71 12.84
CA ILE A 211 3.68 -19.59 13.22
C ILE A 211 2.27 -19.83 12.69
N GLU A 212 2.15 -20.19 11.41
CA GLU A 212 0.87 -20.52 10.77
C GLU A 212 0.17 -21.69 11.46
N ASP A 213 0.94 -22.72 11.86
CA ASP A 213 0.41 -23.86 12.61
C ASP A 213 -0.12 -23.45 14.00
N ALA A 214 0.56 -22.54 14.69
CA ALA A 214 0.10 -22.03 15.98
C ALA A 214 -1.20 -21.20 15.79
N ILE A 215 -1.27 -20.32 14.78
CA ILE A 215 -2.48 -19.54 14.47
C ILE A 215 -3.65 -20.46 14.14
N ARG A 216 -3.45 -21.51 13.33
CA ARG A 216 -4.48 -22.49 13.00
C ARG A 216 -5.06 -23.18 14.23
N ARG A 217 -4.27 -23.36 15.28
CA ARG A 217 -4.70 -23.89 16.59
C ARG A 217 -5.27 -22.83 17.52
N SER A 218 -5.36 -21.56 17.08
CA SER A 218 -5.73 -20.40 17.91
C SER A 218 -4.77 -20.15 19.08
N ASP A 219 -3.51 -20.56 18.96
CA ASP A 219 -2.46 -20.38 19.96
C ASP A 219 -1.63 -19.11 19.58
N PHE A 220 -2.23 -17.95 19.80
CA PHE A 220 -1.63 -16.67 19.43
C PHE A 220 -0.40 -16.30 20.23
N GLU A 221 -0.30 -16.74 21.49
CA GLU A 221 0.87 -16.49 22.33
C GLU A 221 2.09 -17.27 21.82
N THR A 222 1.92 -18.54 21.46
CA THR A 222 2.97 -19.31 20.80
C THR A 222 3.34 -18.70 19.45
N ALA A 223 2.36 -18.28 18.64
CA ALA A 223 2.63 -17.65 17.35
C ALA A 223 3.52 -16.39 17.50
N LYS A 224 3.23 -15.51 18.45
CA LYS A 224 4.04 -14.34 18.77
C LYS A 224 5.46 -14.72 19.23
N ALA A 225 5.57 -15.71 20.11
CA ALA A 225 6.85 -16.14 20.64
C ALA A 225 7.78 -16.75 19.57
N LEU A 226 7.22 -17.30 18.49
CA LEU A 226 7.96 -17.85 17.36
C LEU A 226 8.52 -16.77 16.40
N VAL A 227 8.09 -15.51 16.52
CA VAL A 227 8.65 -14.40 15.71
C VAL A 227 10.10 -14.16 16.09
N THR A 228 11.01 -14.39 15.14
CA THR A 228 12.45 -14.27 15.33
C THR A 228 12.96 -12.85 15.11
N GLU A 229 14.16 -12.54 15.60
CA GLU A 229 14.84 -11.26 15.32
C GLU A 229 15.06 -11.00 13.83
N ARG A 230 15.22 -12.06 13.01
CA ARG A 230 15.35 -11.92 11.57
C ARG A 230 14.03 -11.47 10.93
N MET A 231 12.89 -11.96 11.41
CA MET A 231 11.56 -11.55 10.94
C MET A 231 11.24 -10.09 11.31
N MET A 232 11.84 -9.55 12.37
CA MET A 232 11.70 -8.14 12.73
C MET A 232 12.24 -7.18 11.66
N ARG A 233 13.07 -7.65 10.72
CA ARG A 233 13.55 -6.85 9.58
C ARG A 233 12.43 -6.42 8.61
N LEU A 234 11.27 -7.05 8.70
CA LEU A 234 10.05 -6.64 7.97
C LEU A 234 9.52 -5.27 8.42
N ALA A 235 9.99 -4.73 9.55
CA ALA A 235 9.47 -3.51 10.15
C ALA A 235 10.58 -2.49 10.47
N ILE A 236 10.16 -1.26 10.72
CA ILE A 236 11.01 -0.20 11.28
C ILE A 236 10.58 0.03 12.72
N PHE A 237 11.51 -0.09 13.66
CA PHE A 237 11.19 0.04 15.07
C PHE A 237 12.35 0.58 15.90
N GLY A 238 12.05 1.02 17.13
CA GLY A 238 13.01 1.48 18.12
C GLY A 238 12.81 2.94 18.51
N SER A 239 13.91 3.59 18.96
CA SER A 239 13.92 5.01 19.31
C SER A 239 13.70 5.89 18.06
N PRO A 240 13.35 7.19 18.23
CA PRO A 240 13.26 8.11 17.11
C PRO A 240 14.50 8.12 16.22
N GLU A 241 15.70 8.06 16.81
CA GLU A 241 16.98 8.08 16.09
C GLU A 241 17.19 6.79 15.27
N GLN A 242 16.85 5.63 15.83
CA GLN A 242 16.90 4.34 15.13
C GLN A 242 15.91 4.31 13.97
N CYS A 243 14.69 4.79 14.19
CA CYS A 243 13.68 4.89 13.16
C CYS A 243 14.11 5.85 12.03
N ILE A 244 14.69 7.01 12.35
CA ILE A 244 15.22 7.96 11.37
C ILE A 244 16.30 7.29 10.52
N GLN A 245 17.25 6.59 11.13
CA GLN A 245 18.30 5.88 10.39
C GLN A 245 17.73 4.90 9.36
N ARG A 246 16.74 4.11 9.75
CA ARG A 246 16.09 3.15 8.83
C ARG A 246 15.28 3.84 7.73
N LEU A 247 14.66 4.98 8.04
CA LEU A 247 13.94 5.78 7.05
C LEU A 247 14.88 6.46 6.06
N GLU A 248 16.10 6.88 6.48
CA GLU A 248 17.15 7.37 5.57
C GLU A 248 17.65 6.27 4.62
N GLU A 249 17.77 5.03 5.09
CA GLU A 249 18.10 3.90 4.24
C GLU A 249 17.02 3.71 3.16
N LEU A 250 15.76 3.83 3.54
CA LEU A 250 14.64 3.73 2.62
C LEU A 250 14.61 4.90 1.62
N GLU A 251 14.86 6.14 2.06
CA GLU A 251 14.91 7.33 1.18
C GLU A 251 15.96 7.14 0.07
N LYS A 252 17.14 6.60 0.40
CA LYS A 252 18.24 6.36 -0.56
C LYS A 252 17.87 5.39 -1.68
N THR A 253 16.81 4.60 -1.53
CA THR A 253 16.33 3.66 -2.56
C THR A 253 15.54 4.33 -3.68
N GLY A 254 15.11 5.60 -3.50
CA GLY A 254 14.27 6.33 -4.45
C GLY A 254 12.78 6.36 -4.10
N VAL A 255 12.41 5.94 -2.88
CA VAL A 255 11.08 6.18 -2.32
C VAL A 255 10.82 7.69 -2.23
N THR A 256 9.66 8.14 -2.68
CA THR A 256 9.29 9.56 -2.67
C THR A 256 8.44 9.93 -1.46
N GLN A 257 7.78 8.95 -0.86
CA GLN A 257 6.93 9.10 0.31
C GLN A 257 6.97 7.84 1.17
N VAL A 258 6.89 7.98 2.48
CA VAL A 258 6.73 6.85 3.41
C VAL A 258 5.33 6.90 4.04
N ASN A 259 4.62 5.78 3.97
CA ASN A 259 3.37 5.56 4.67
C ASN A 259 3.66 4.75 5.94
N ILE A 260 3.65 5.44 7.07
CA ILE A 260 3.89 4.84 8.39
C ILE A 260 2.63 4.08 8.81
N GLY A 261 2.74 2.76 8.83
CA GLY A 261 1.66 1.83 9.18
C GLY A 261 1.68 1.40 10.66
N PRO A 262 0.70 0.56 11.04
CA PRO A 262 0.58 0.05 12.40
C PRO A 262 1.79 -0.82 12.80
N PRO A 263 1.94 -1.07 14.13
CA PRO A 263 1.07 -0.63 15.23
C PRO A 263 1.35 0.78 15.75
N LEU A 264 2.34 1.49 15.24
CA LEU A 264 2.92 2.78 15.66
C LEU A 264 3.74 2.71 16.94
N GLY A 265 3.55 1.71 17.78
CA GLY A 265 4.25 1.46 19.01
C GLY A 265 3.32 1.00 20.14
N PRO A 266 3.85 0.77 21.34
CA PRO A 266 3.05 0.36 22.50
C PRO A 266 2.07 1.45 22.98
N ARG A 267 2.32 2.71 22.61
CA ARG A 267 1.48 3.89 22.92
C ARG A 267 1.29 4.72 21.63
N PRO A 268 0.27 4.42 20.82
CA PRO A 268 0.10 5.03 19.48
C PRO A 268 -0.02 6.56 19.50
N GLU A 269 -0.71 7.15 20.48
CA GLU A 269 -0.89 8.60 20.58
C GLU A 269 0.45 9.32 20.78
N GLU A 270 1.30 8.84 21.70
CA GLU A 270 2.64 9.38 21.94
C GLU A 270 3.55 9.18 20.73
N ALA A 271 3.39 8.05 20.04
CA ALA A 271 4.14 7.77 18.83
C ALA A 271 3.77 8.79 17.73
N ILE A 272 2.48 9.09 17.51
CA ILE A 272 2.02 10.08 16.53
C ILE A 272 2.61 11.47 16.83
N GLU A 273 2.60 11.90 18.08
CA GLU A 273 3.19 13.18 18.50
C GLU A 273 4.70 13.21 18.23
N THR A 274 5.41 12.12 18.55
CA THR A 274 6.86 12.01 18.35
C THR A 274 7.20 11.94 16.87
N ILE A 275 6.46 11.18 16.06
CA ILE A 275 6.61 11.16 14.61
C ILE A 275 6.46 12.57 14.04
N GLY A 276 5.42 13.29 14.45
CA GLY A 276 5.16 14.66 13.98
C GLY A 276 6.24 15.66 14.40
N SER A 277 6.67 15.63 15.65
CA SER A 277 7.57 16.63 16.23
C SER A 277 9.06 16.35 16.01
N LYS A 278 9.46 15.09 15.85
CA LYS A 278 10.86 14.70 15.66
C LYS A 278 11.15 14.15 14.27
N ILE A 279 10.46 13.07 13.86
CA ILE A 279 10.80 12.37 12.61
C ILE A 279 10.45 13.23 11.39
N ILE A 280 9.22 13.74 11.30
CA ILE A 280 8.82 14.59 10.16
C ILE A 280 9.67 15.86 10.12
N GLN A 281 9.94 16.49 11.27
CA GLN A 281 10.76 17.70 11.30
C GLN A 281 12.19 17.45 10.88
N TYR A 282 12.78 16.29 11.21
CA TYR A 282 14.10 15.91 10.74
C TYR A 282 14.18 15.91 9.20
N PHE A 283 13.23 15.24 8.54
CA PHE A 283 13.22 15.16 7.06
C PHE A 283 12.80 16.46 6.39
N LEU A 284 12.06 17.35 7.06
CA LEU A 284 11.75 18.68 6.53
C LEU A 284 12.91 19.67 6.69
N GLY A 285 13.73 19.52 7.73
CA GLY A 285 14.89 20.40 7.98
C GLY A 285 16.14 20.07 7.18
N ASN A 286 16.21 18.86 6.62
CA ASN A 286 17.35 18.38 5.81
C ASN A 286 17.16 18.53 4.29
N LYS A 287 16.11 19.24 3.86
CA LYS A 287 15.83 19.51 2.42
C LYS A 287 16.21 20.93 2.01
#